data_12d7f1ace426791d1b4b971256723b37
#
_entry.id   12d7f1ace426791d1b4b971256723b37
#
_cell.length_a   1.000
_cell.length_b   1.000
_cell.length_c   1.000
_cell.angle_alpha   90.00
_cell.angle_beta   90.00
_cell.angle_gamma   90.00
#
_symmetry.space_group_name_H-M   'P 1'
#
loop_
_entity.id
_entity.type
_entity.pdbx_description
1 polymer ?
#
loop_
_entity_poly.entity_id
_entity_poly.type
_entity_poly.pdbx_seq_one_letter_code
_entity_poly.pdbx_strand_id
1 'polypeptide(L)'
;MVSNKQRIAQNTLFLYVRMFLIIIVSLYTVRVVIRTLNVTDYGIYTAVGGIVLALSFLSQTIASASQRFFAYELGRKDYLKLKRTFSIIFIVYVVIALAIFIIAETLGLWFLNNIMTIPSDRLEAANWVYQFALFSFIVKILTSPYNAIIIARENMKVYAYVSIIEAFLKLLIVYLLVVFAIDKLKLYAVLTFVITCIISAIYGFFCYRRYEESRISLYWDKALFKSVFSYSSWTLFGTMAGVANGQGSNLLLNVFFGPVLNAAYSIAYQVSTVIQQFSGNFFMAIRPPLIKSYAEKNYDYMMQLFYLSSRFSFLLLYAIILPLILEVEFILKLWLGTVGEYMVLFTQLILVYCLVLAIGNPITIIMQAAKKVKLYHGVVDSFVLLTLPLSYLFFKLGYPPESTLIISISMLVIAHAIRIWAFSKIVVFSLKEYCMQFVFPAIVVVILSVISTMFIQSLFKNGLIQFVIVCLSSLLGIGLCSYYICLLYTSDAAD
;
A
#
# COMPACT_ATOMS: atom_id res chain seq x y z
N MET A 1 -15.30 -28.67 0.65
CA MET A 1 -14.10 -27.80 0.73
C MET A 1 -14.41 -26.52 -0.03
N VAL A 2 -14.18 -25.34 0.56
CA VAL A 2 -14.33 -24.05 -0.13
C VAL A 2 -13.30 -23.99 -1.26
N SER A 3 -13.73 -23.66 -2.48
CA SER A 3 -12.79 -23.57 -3.60
C SER A 3 -11.74 -22.47 -3.33
N ASN A 4 -10.53 -22.62 -3.88
CA ASN A 4 -9.48 -21.60 -3.72
C ASN A 4 -9.94 -20.21 -4.18
N LYS A 5 -10.77 -20.15 -5.24
CA LYS A 5 -11.35 -18.89 -5.74
C LYS A 5 -12.31 -18.25 -4.71
N GLN A 6 -13.18 -19.06 -4.09
CA GLN A 6 -14.08 -18.59 -3.02
C GLN A 6 -13.33 -18.08 -1.79
N ARG A 7 -12.24 -18.78 -1.40
CA ARG A 7 -11.38 -18.34 -0.28
C ARG A 7 -10.72 -16.99 -0.55
N ILE A 8 -10.20 -16.79 -1.76
CA ILE A 8 -9.60 -15.51 -2.18
C ILE A 8 -10.67 -14.40 -2.14
N ALA A 9 -11.86 -14.65 -2.70
CA ALA A 9 -12.96 -13.68 -2.69
C ALA A 9 -13.38 -13.31 -1.27
N GLN A 10 -13.54 -14.28 -0.38
CA GLN A 10 -13.86 -14.05 1.03
C GLN A 10 -12.77 -13.24 1.74
N ASN A 11 -11.50 -13.60 1.55
CA ASN A 11 -10.38 -12.87 2.13
C ASN A 11 -10.33 -11.42 1.65
N THR A 12 -10.56 -11.20 0.37
CA THR A 12 -10.63 -9.85 -0.21
C THR A 12 -11.78 -9.05 0.40
N LEU A 13 -12.97 -9.65 0.53
CA LEU A 13 -14.12 -9.01 1.15
C LEU A 13 -13.84 -8.59 2.61
N PHE A 14 -13.24 -9.49 3.42
CA PHE A 14 -12.85 -9.16 4.80
C PHE A 14 -11.89 -7.98 4.87
N LEU A 15 -10.92 -7.89 3.95
CA LEU A 15 -9.96 -6.80 3.90
C LEU A 15 -10.62 -5.46 3.52
N TYR A 16 -11.59 -5.47 2.60
CA TYR A 16 -12.32 -4.25 2.24
C TYR A 16 -13.28 -3.80 3.33
N VAL A 17 -14.07 -4.70 3.93
CA VAL A 17 -14.92 -4.38 5.08
C VAL A 17 -14.10 -3.77 6.20
N ARG A 18 -12.97 -4.40 6.56
CA ARG A 18 -11.99 -3.86 7.50
C ARG A 18 -11.54 -2.45 7.12
N MET A 19 -11.15 -2.23 5.87
CA MET A 19 -10.65 -0.94 5.39
C MET A 19 -11.70 0.16 5.57
N PHE A 20 -12.94 -0.06 5.13
CA PHE A 20 -14.01 0.92 5.29
C PHE A 20 -14.30 1.23 6.75
N LEU A 21 -14.39 0.21 7.61
CA LEU A 21 -14.60 0.41 9.05
C LEU A 21 -13.48 1.22 9.69
N ILE A 22 -12.20 0.92 9.35
CA ILE A 22 -11.06 1.66 9.88
C ILE A 22 -11.08 3.12 9.40
N ILE A 23 -11.44 3.38 8.14
CA ILE A 23 -11.53 4.74 7.61
C ILE A 23 -12.59 5.54 8.39
N ILE A 24 -13.81 4.99 8.54
CA ILE A 24 -14.90 5.65 9.25
C ILE A 24 -14.51 5.95 10.70
N VAL A 25 -13.98 4.93 11.40
CA VAL A 25 -13.54 5.08 12.79
C VAL A 25 -12.40 6.09 12.90
N SER A 26 -11.43 6.06 11.98
CA SER A 26 -10.29 6.98 11.99
C SER A 26 -10.72 8.44 11.79
N LEU A 27 -11.62 8.69 10.84
CA LEU A 27 -12.13 10.04 10.58
C LEU A 27 -12.87 10.61 11.82
N TYR A 28 -13.69 9.78 12.45
CA TYR A 28 -14.36 10.17 13.69
C TYR A 28 -13.36 10.41 14.82
N THR A 29 -12.42 9.49 15.03
CA THR A 29 -11.38 9.57 16.08
C THR A 29 -10.57 10.85 15.96
N VAL A 30 -10.05 11.17 14.76
CA VAL A 30 -9.26 12.37 14.50
C VAL A 30 -10.03 13.63 14.86
N ARG A 31 -11.31 13.73 14.48
CA ARG A 31 -12.16 14.87 14.78
C ARG A 31 -12.30 15.10 16.29
N VAL A 32 -12.51 14.02 17.05
CA VAL A 32 -12.70 14.13 18.51
C VAL A 32 -11.36 14.38 19.20
N VAL A 33 -10.26 13.76 18.75
CA VAL A 33 -8.90 14.01 19.29
C VAL A 33 -8.52 15.48 19.13
N ILE A 34 -8.72 16.10 17.96
CA ILE A 34 -8.41 17.53 17.74
C ILE A 34 -9.22 18.41 18.70
N ARG A 35 -10.50 18.09 18.91
CA ARG A 35 -11.34 18.86 19.85
C ARG A 35 -10.91 18.70 21.31
N THR A 36 -10.38 17.53 21.68
CA THR A 36 -10.04 17.19 23.07
C THR A 36 -8.63 17.65 23.44
N LEU A 37 -7.65 17.50 22.53
CA LEU A 37 -6.26 17.91 22.72
C LEU A 37 -6.02 19.40 22.45
N ASN A 38 -6.90 20.07 21.72
CA ASN A 38 -6.71 21.33 20.99
C ASN A 38 -5.75 21.23 19.79
N VAL A 39 -5.72 22.29 18.96
CA VAL A 39 -4.97 22.31 17.70
C VAL A 39 -3.46 22.27 17.94
N THR A 40 -2.96 22.95 18.97
CA THR A 40 -1.52 23.01 19.30
C THR A 40 -0.99 21.65 19.73
N ASP A 41 -1.64 20.99 20.67
CA ASP A 41 -1.23 19.67 21.18
C ASP A 41 -1.37 18.59 20.12
N TYR A 42 -2.43 18.65 19.30
CA TYR A 42 -2.55 17.75 18.15
C TYR A 42 -1.44 17.98 17.10
N GLY A 43 -1.07 19.26 16.88
CA GLY A 43 0.07 19.62 16.03
C GLY A 43 1.39 19.03 16.53
N ILE A 44 1.67 19.14 17.82
CA ILE A 44 2.84 18.53 18.47
C ILE A 44 2.81 17.01 18.28
N TYR A 45 1.68 16.36 18.57
CA TYR A 45 1.52 14.91 18.43
C TYR A 45 1.81 14.44 16.99
N THR A 46 1.26 15.12 16.00
CA THR A 46 1.45 14.74 14.59
C THR A 46 2.85 15.03 14.08
N ALA A 47 3.45 16.16 14.47
CA ALA A 47 4.80 16.52 14.07
C ALA A 47 5.85 15.58 14.70
N VAL A 48 5.75 15.33 16.00
CA VAL A 48 6.66 14.44 16.74
C VAL A 48 6.47 12.98 16.30
N GLY A 49 5.22 12.53 16.18
CA GLY A 49 4.91 11.19 15.65
C GLY A 49 5.36 11.00 14.21
N GLY A 50 5.38 12.07 13.41
CA GLY A 50 5.84 12.10 12.02
C GLY A 50 7.31 11.67 11.87
N ILE A 51 8.18 11.99 12.82
CA ILE A 51 9.58 11.54 12.84
C ILE A 51 9.65 10.01 12.85
N VAL A 52 8.86 9.39 13.72
CA VAL A 52 8.81 7.93 13.85
C VAL A 52 8.10 7.28 12.65
N LEU A 53 7.03 7.90 12.17
CA LEU A 53 6.30 7.43 10.97
C LEU A 53 7.17 7.46 9.70
N ALA A 54 8.13 8.40 9.61
CA ALA A 54 9.07 8.44 8.50
C ALA A 54 9.88 7.13 8.37
N LEU A 55 10.04 6.37 9.46
CA LEU A 55 10.71 5.07 9.44
C LEU A 55 9.79 3.88 9.07
N SER A 56 8.49 4.12 8.90
CA SER A 56 7.49 3.05 8.68
C SER A 56 7.67 2.30 7.35
N PHE A 57 8.27 2.94 6.33
CA PHE A 57 8.57 2.27 5.06
C PHE A 57 9.52 1.09 5.22
N LEU A 58 10.44 1.14 6.21
CA LEU A 58 11.32 0.02 6.54
C LEU A 58 10.51 -1.20 6.99
N SER A 59 9.57 -1.00 7.92
CA SER A 59 8.78 -2.11 8.46
C SER A 59 7.85 -2.74 7.41
N GLN A 60 7.26 -1.95 6.51
CA GLN A 60 6.43 -2.48 5.41
C GLN A 60 7.23 -3.34 4.43
N THR A 61 8.43 -2.88 4.08
CA THR A 61 9.33 -3.60 3.18
C THR A 61 9.71 -4.97 3.74
N ILE A 62 10.09 -4.99 5.01
CA ILE A 62 10.51 -6.23 5.68
C ILE A 62 9.31 -7.16 5.92
N ALA A 63 8.14 -6.62 6.25
CA ALA A 63 6.91 -7.41 6.37
C ALA A 63 6.54 -8.12 5.07
N SER A 64 6.65 -7.45 3.93
CA SER A 64 6.45 -8.03 2.60
C SER A 64 7.46 -9.15 2.30
N ALA A 65 8.73 -8.96 2.67
CA ALA A 65 9.75 -9.99 2.57
C ALA A 65 9.41 -11.22 3.41
N SER A 66 9.01 -11.02 4.67
CA SER A 66 8.64 -12.10 5.59
C SER A 66 7.46 -12.91 5.08
N GLN A 67 6.40 -12.24 4.60
CA GLN A 67 5.24 -12.91 3.98
C GLN A 67 5.65 -13.80 2.81
N ARG A 68 6.56 -13.32 1.97
CA ARG A 68 7.08 -14.08 0.83
C ARG A 68 7.82 -15.34 1.28
N PHE A 69 8.73 -15.24 2.25
CA PHE A 69 9.48 -16.40 2.73
C PHE A 69 8.56 -17.42 3.38
N PHE A 70 7.62 -16.99 4.22
CA PHE A 70 6.66 -17.89 4.87
C PHE A 70 5.73 -18.56 3.87
N ALA A 71 5.15 -17.80 2.93
CA ALA A 71 4.27 -18.37 1.91
C ALA A 71 5.00 -19.37 1.01
N TYR A 72 6.27 -19.12 0.69
CA TYR A 72 7.10 -20.04 -0.11
C TYR A 72 7.35 -21.38 0.62
N GLU A 73 7.74 -21.35 1.89
CA GLU A 73 7.98 -22.58 2.65
C GLU A 73 6.67 -23.33 2.96
N LEU A 74 5.57 -22.61 3.14
CA LEU A 74 4.22 -23.20 3.25
C LEU A 74 3.81 -23.93 1.96
N GLY A 75 4.09 -23.35 0.78
CA GLY A 75 3.84 -24.00 -0.51
C GLY A 75 4.68 -25.26 -0.70
N ARG A 76 5.90 -25.28 -0.17
CA ARG A 76 6.75 -26.48 -0.17
C ARG A 76 6.38 -27.51 0.89
N LYS A 77 5.46 -27.17 1.81
CA LYS A 77 5.07 -28.00 2.97
C LYS A 77 6.25 -28.35 3.89
N ASP A 78 7.33 -27.54 3.88
CA ASP A 78 8.51 -27.72 4.72
C ASP A 78 8.36 -26.94 6.03
N TYR A 79 7.61 -27.51 6.96
CA TYR A 79 7.30 -26.88 8.25
C TYR A 79 8.52 -26.69 9.15
N LEU A 80 9.51 -27.59 9.06
CA LEU A 80 10.75 -27.46 9.82
C LEU A 80 11.54 -26.22 9.36
N LYS A 81 11.66 -26.07 8.03
CA LYS A 81 12.33 -24.91 7.45
C LYS A 81 11.53 -23.64 7.67
N LEU A 82 10.19 -23.70 7.65
CA LEU A 82 9.33 -22.58 7.99
C LEU A 82 9.61 -22.08 9.42
N LYS A 83 9.72 -22.98 10.41
CA LYS A 83 10.04 -22.63 11.80
C LYS A 83 11.43 -21.97 11.92
N ARG A 84 12.43 -22.53 11.23
CA ARG A 84 13.78 -21.95 11.17
C ARG A 84 13.77 -20.57 10.52
N THR A 85 13.04 -20.42 9.43
CA THR A 85 12.86 -19.15 8.71
C THR A 85 12.17 -18.11 9.59
N PHE A 86 11.14 -18.49 10.35
CA PHE A 86 10.48 -17.60 11.30
C PHE A 86 11.45 -17.09 12.37
N SER A 87 12.24 -17.99 12.95
CA SER A 87 13.22 -17.61 13.99
C SER A 87 14.29 -16.66 13.48
N ILE A 88 14.84 -16.90 12.28
CA ILE A 88 15.84 -16.00 11.68
C ILE A 88 15.22 -14.63 11.33
N ILE A 89 14.02 -14.63 10.76
CA ILE A 89 13.32 -13.38 10.46
C ILE A 89 13.07 -12.61 11.76
N PHE A 90 12.63 -13.26 12.82
CA PHE A 90 12.43 -12.61 14.12
C PHE A 90 13.72 -11.96 14.65
N ILE A 91 14.85 -12.68 14.57
CA ILE A 91 16.18 -12.12 14.95
C ILE A 91 16.53 -10.89 14.10
N VAL A 92 16.28 -10.93 12.79
CA VAL A 92 16.49 -9.77 11.90
C VAL A 92 15.66 -8.58 12.37
N TYR A 93 14.39 -8.79 12.74
CA TYR A 93 13.54 -7.72 13.26
C TYR A 93 14.03 -7.16 14.60
N VAL A 94 14.56 -8.00 15.49
CA VAL A 94 15.18 -7.57 16.76
C VAL A 94 16.39 -6.66 16.47
N VAL A 95 17.27 -7.07 15.56
CA VAL A 95 18.45 -6.28 15.19
C VAL A 95 18.05 -4.92 14.59
N ILE A 96 17.05 -4.91 13.70
CA ILE A 96 16.53 -3.68 13.10
C ILE A 96 15.87 -2.80 14.15
N ALA A 97 15.06 -3.36 15.05
CA ALA A 97 14.43 -2.63 16.14
C ALA A 97 15.48 -1.95 17.05
N LEU A 98 16.56 -2.67 17.40
CA LEU A 98 17.68 -2.12 18.17
C LEU A 98 18.41 -1.00 17.41
N ALA A 99 18.69 -1.18 16.13
CA ALA A 99 19.33 -0.14 15.32
C ALA A 99 18.47 1.11 15.22
N ILE A 100 17.16 0.95 14.99
CA ILE A 100 16.21 2.08 14.96
C ILE A 100 16.12 2.75 16.34
N PHE A 101 16.09 1.97 17.41
CA PHE A 101 16.08 2.50 18.77
C PHE A 101 17.30 3.39 19.04
N ILE A 102 18.51 2.91 18.71
CA ILE A 102 19.76 3.68 18.90
C ILE A 102 19.74 4.97 18.08
N ILE A 103 19.34 4.89 16.80
CA ILE A 103 19.26 6.07 15.91
C ILE A 103 18.22 7.07 16.43
N ALA A 104 17.08 6.59 16.87
CA ALA A 104 16.01 7.43 17.38
C ALA A 104 16.42 8.09 18.71
N GLU A 105 17.01 7.35 19.66
CA GLU A 105 17.46 7.90 20.94
C GLU A 105 18.63 8.87 20.81
N THR A 106 19.40 8.79 19.74
CA THR A 106 20.51 9.72 19.48
C THR A 106 20.09 10.88 18.57
N LEU A 107 19.95 10.60 17.28
CA LEU A 107 19.64 11.63 16.27
C LEU A 107 18.23 12.16 16.38
N GLY A 108 17.26 11.30 16.70
CA GLY A 108 15.84 11.69 16.79
C GLY A 108 15.56 12.58 18.00
N LEU A 109 16.12 12.27 19.17
CA LEU A 109 16.00 13.11 20.36
C LEU A 109 16.75 14.44 20.19
N TRP A 110 17.94 14.40 19.57
CA TRP A 110 18.66 15.62 19.25
C TRP A 110 17.83 16.53 18.33
N PHE A 111 17.22 15.97 17.28
CA PHE A 111 16.37 16.70 16.34
C PHE A 111 15.16 17.30 17.06
N LEU A 112 14.47 16.52 17.91
CA LEU A 112 13.30 16.96 18.68
C LEU A 112 13.62 18.18 19.56
N ASN A 113 14.74 18.09 20.31
CA ASN A 113 15.07 19.07 21.34
C ASN A 113 15.82 20.31 20.81
N ASN A 114 16.48 20.23 19.63
CA ASN A 114 17.32 21.32 19.13
C ASN A 114 16.83 21.94 17.81
N ILE A 115 16.05 21.20 17.01
CA ILE A 115 15.64 21.66 15.67
C ILE A 115 14.14 21.98 15.61
N MET A 116 13.30 21.18 16.31
CA MET A 116 11.86 21.41 16.26
C MET A 116 11.44 22.64 17.06
N THR A 117 10.55 23.42 16.49
CA THR A 117 9.95 24.59 17.16
C THR A 117 8.75 24.11 17.98
N ILE A 118 8.98 23.83 19.27
CA ILE A 118 7.97 23.40 20.24
C ILE A 118 7.90 24.45 21.35
N PRO A 119 6.70 24.87 21.81
CA PRO A 119 6.56 25.76 22.96
C PRO A 119 7.26 25.18 24.19
N SER A 120 8.00 26.01 24.92
CA SER A 120 8.83 25.57 26.06
C SER A 120 8.03 24.89 27.18
N ASP A 121 6.79 25.32 27.40
CA ASP A 121 5.83 24.71 28.35
C ASP A 121 5.32 23.34 27.92
N ARG A 122 5.44 22.99 26.63
CA ARG A 122 5.01 21.70 26.07
C ARG A 122 6.15 20.75 25.69
N LEU A 123 7.39 21.15 25.87
CA LEU A 123 8.58 20.36 25.50
C LEU A 123 8.62 19.02 26.24
N GLU A 124 8.29 19.00 27.52
CA GLU A 124 8.22 17.77 28.31
C GLU A 124 7.15 16.81 27.74
N ALA A 125 5.96 17.31 27.44
CA ALA A 125 4.89 16.51 26.85
C ALA A 125 5.27 15.99 25.45
N ALA A 126 5.98 16.77 24.64
CA ALA A 126 6.52 16.36 23.34
C ALA A 126 7.53 15.21 23.47
N ASN A 127 8.42 15.25 24.45
CA ASN A 127 9.35 14.15 24.74
C ASN A 127 8.60 12.87 25.15
N TRP A 128 7.53 12.98 25.97
CA TRP A 128 6.67 11.83 26.29
C TRP A 128 6.03 11.24 25.01
N VAL A 129 5.46 12.07 24.16
CA VAL A 129 4.89 11.64 22.87
C VAL A 129 5.95 10.92 22.02
N TYR A 130 7.15 11.48 21.95
CA TYR A 130 8.24 10.89 21.19
C TYR A 130 8.61 9.49 21.70
N GLN A 131 8.84 9.35 23.00
CA GLN A 131 9.22 8.07 23.61
C GLN A 131 8.14 7.00 23.42
N PHE A 132 6.87 7.32 23.71
CA PHE A 132 5.80 6.35 23.53
C PHE A 132 5.49 6.05 22.07
N ALA A 133 5.69 6.99 21.14
CA ALA A 133 5.63 6.72 19.71
C ALA A 133 6.76 5.77 19.27
N LEU A 134 7.98 5.98 19.75
CA LEU A 134 9.14 5.12 19.47
C LEU A 134 8.91 3.70 20.01
N PHE A 135 8.51 3.55 21.28
CA PHE A 135 8.20 2.24 21.86
C PHE A 135 7.07 1.54 21.12
N SER A 136 6.01 2.28 20.74
CA SER A 136 4.92 1.73 19.93
C SER A 136 5.41 1.20 18.57
N PHE A 137 6.32 1.93 17.94
CA PHE A 137 6.91 1.53 16.66
C PHE A 137 7.77 0.29 16.79
N ILE A 138 8.60 0.19 17.83
CA ILE A 138 9.43 -0.99 18.12
C ILE A 138 8.55 -2.22 18.37
N VAL A 139 7.52 -2.09 19.21
CA VAL A 139 6.57 -3.19 19.47
C VAL A 139 5.90 -3.64 18.17
N LYS A 140 5.49 -2.71 17.28
CA LYS A 140 4.93 -3.04 15.96
C LYS A 140 5.93 -3.77 15.08
N ILE A 141 7.20 -3.35 15.05
CA ILE A 141 8.26 -4.05 14.31
C ILE A 141 8.37 -5.49 14.79
N LEU A 142 8.48 -5.73 16.09
CA LEU A 142 8.59 -7.07 16.67
C LEU A 142 7.35 -7.93 16.46
N THR A 143 6.18 -7.31 16.27
CA THR A 143 4.92 -7.99 15.96
C THR A 143 4.78 -8.36 14.47
N SER A 144 5.52 -7.69 13.59
CA SER A 144 5.43 -7.88 12.13
C SER A 144 5.60 -9.33 11.65
N PRO A 145 6.50 -10.18 12.19
CA PRO A 145 6.61 -11.58 11.79
C PRO A 145 5.33 -12.37 12.06
N TYR A 146 4.62 -12.09 13.17
CA TYR A 146 3.34 -12.73 13.52
C TYR A 146 2.23 -12.32 12.55
N ASN A 147 2.16 -11.06 12.16
CA ASN A 147 1.25 -10.61 11.12
C ASN A 147 1.57 -11.26 9.77
N ALA A 148 2.85 -11.35 9.42
CA ALA A 148 3.29 -11.95 8.18
C ALA A 148 2.92 -13.43 8.06
N ILE A 149 3.02 -14.21 9.13
CA ILE A 149 2.65 -15.65 9.11
C ILE A 149 1.13 -15.84 9.02
N ILE A 150 0.32 -15.00 9.68
CA ILE A 150 -1.15 -15.01 9.56
C ILE A 150 -1.57 -14.76 8.11
N ILE A 151 -0.97 -13.78 7.46
CA ILE A 151 -1.24 -13.44 6.05
C ILE A 151 -0.75 -14.57 5.13
N ALA A 152 0.44 -15.12 5.36
CA ALA A 152 0.99 -16.22 4.57
C ALA A 152 0.14 -17.50 4.67
N ARG A 153 -0.51 -17.71 5.81
CA ARG A 153 -1.51 -18.78 6.04
C ARG A 153 -2.90 -18.44 5.48
N GLU A 154 -3.05 -17.28 4.85
CA GLU A 154 -4.31 -16.79 4.26
C GLU A 154 -5.46 -16.63 5.27
N ASN A 155 -5.12 -16.41 6.55
CA ASN A 155 -6.11 -16.23 7.62
C ASN A 155 -6.47 -14.74 7.77
N MET A 156 -7.03 -14.16 6.70
CA MET A 156 -7.38 -12.73 6.65
C MET A 156 -8.48 -12.36 7.65
N LYS A 157 -9.31 -13.32 8.05
CA LYS A 157 -10.34 -13.11 9.10
C LYS A 157 -9.71 -12.63 10.40
N VAL A 158 -8.69 -13.33 10.89
CA VAL A 158 -8.02 -12.96 12.16
C VAL A 158 -7.39 -11.59 12.04
N TYR A 159 -6.67 -11.34 10.92
CA TYR A 159 -6.07 -10.04 10.66
C TYR A 159 -7.11 -8.91 10.63
N ALA A 160 -8.26 -9.13 9.99
CA ALA A 160 -9.34 -8.16 9.93
C ALA A 160 -9.96 -7.90 11.32
N TYR A 161 -10.30 -8.94 12.06
CA TYR A 161 -10.92 -8.80 13.39
C TYR A 161 -9.99 -8.08 14.37
N VAL A 162 -8.72 -8.45 14.44
CA VAL A 162 -7.77 -7.78 15.36
C VAL A 162 -7.59 -6.31 14.97
N SER A 163 -7.55 -5.98 13.67
CA SER A 163 -7.48 -4.59 13.22
C SER A 163 -8.75 -3.78 13.54
N ILE A 164 -9.93 -4.41 13.50
CA ILE A 164 -11.20 -3.79 13.88
C ILE A 164 -11.21 -3.55 15.40
N ILE A 165 -10.77 -4.52 16.20
CA ILE A 165 -10.62 -4.34 17.66
C ILE A 165 -9.67 -3.17 17.96
N GLU A 166 -8.54 -3.08 17.24
CA GLU A 166 -7.60 -1.95 17.37
C GLU A 166 -8.30 -0.61 17.12
N ALA A 167 -9.13 -0.52 16.06
CA ALA A 167 -9.86 0.70 15.73
C ALA A 167 -10.86 1.09 16.86
N PHE A 168 -11.60 0.12 17.40
CA PHE A 168 -12.50 0.37 18.53
C PHE A 168 -11.77 0.75 19.81
N LEU A 169 -10.64 0.12 20.12
CA LEU A 169 -9.81 0.51 21.25
C LEU A 169 -9.27 1.94 21.11
N LYS A 170 -8.91 2.37 19.89
CA LYS A 170 -8.53 3.76 19.62
C LYS A 170 -9.68 4.74 19.83
N LEU A 171 -10.92 4.35 19.52
CA LEU A 171 -12.10 5.13 19.90
C LEU A 171 -12.24 5.24 21.42
N LEU A 172 -12.02 4.16 22.14
CA LEU A 172 -12.08 4.15 23.60
C LEU A 172 -11.09 5.15 24.22
N ILE A 173 -9.86 5.29 23.65
CA ILE A 173 -8.91 6.32 24.12
C ILE A 173 -9.57 7.70 24.16
N VAL A 174 -10.30 8.04 23.11
CA VAL A 174 -10.92 9.37 22.98
C VAL A 174 -11.88 9.65 24.14
N TYR A 175 -12.66 8.66 24.53
CA TYR A 175 -13.55 8.79 25.71
C TYR A 175 -12.75 8.89 27.00
N LEU A 176 -11.68 8.11 27.16
CA LEU A 176 -10.83 8.18 28.34
C LEU A 176 -10.14 9.55 28.49
N LEU A 177 -9.77 10.20 27.38
CA LEU A 177 -9.20 11.55 27.39
C LEU A 177 -10.16 12.62 27.95
N VAL A 178 -11.48 12.39 27.89
CA VAL A 178 -12.47 13.30 28.42
C VAL A 178 -12.66 13.08 29.93
N VAL A 179 -12.53 11.82 30.37
CA VAL A 179 -12.79 11.43 31.78
C VAL A 179 -11.61 11.80 32.69
N PHE A 180 -10.38 11.66 32.24
CA PHE A 180 -9.21 11.91 33.08
C PHE A 180 -8.74 13.37 32.99
N ALA A 181 -8.52 13.99 34.16
CA ALA A 181 -8.08 15.38 34.33
C ALA A 181 -6.55 15.54 34.35
N ILE A 182 -5.81 14.67 33.64
CA ILE A 182 -4.36 14.75 33.51
C ILE A 182 -3.99 15.41 32.15
N ASP A 183 -2.71 15.71 31.97
CA ASP A 183 -2.21 16.21 30.67
C ASP A 183 -2.65 15.28 29.54
N LYS A 184 -3.58 15.76 28.73
CA LYS A 184 -4.24 14.96 27.68
C LYS A 184 -3.29 14.48 26.60
N LEU A 185 -2.24 15.26 26.30
CA LEU A 185 -1.25 14.91 25.29
C LEU A 185 -0.39 13.73 25.77
N LYS A 186 0.10 13.77 27.01
CA LYS A 186 0.84 12.67 27.64
C LYS A 186 -0.03 11.42 27.75
N LEU A 187 -1.27 11.58 28.23
CA LEU A 187 -2.22 10.47 28.36
C LEU A 187 -2.52 9.80 27.01
N TYR A 188 -2.71 10.58 25.95
CA TYR A 188 -2.98 10.07 24.62
C TYR A 188 -1.82 9.21 24.08
N ALA A 189 -0.57 9.67 24.29
CA ALA A 189 0.63 8.93 23.91
C ALA A 189 0.73 7.58 24.65
N VAL A 190 0.54 7.59 25.97
CA VAL A 190 0.58 6.38 26.82
C VAL A 190 -0.52 5.39 26.42
N LEU A 191 -1.76 5.84 26.29
CA LEU A 191 -2.89 4.97 25.93
C LEU A 191 -2.71 4.36 24.54
N THR A 192 -2.18 5.11 23.57
CA THR A 192 -1.86 4.59 22.23
C THR A 192 -0.80 3.50 22.30
N PHE A 193 0.23 3.66 23.13
CA PHE A 193 1.23 2.64 23.38
C PHE A 193 0.63 1.38 24.04
N VAL A 194 -0.21 1.54 25.08
CA VAL A 194 -0.88 0.44 25.75
C VAL A 194 -1.73 -0.38 24.77
N ILE A 195 -2.50 0.28 23.89
CA ILE A 195 -3.26 -0.42 22.85
C ILE A 195 -2.33 -1.18 21.91
N THR A 196 -1.23 -0.56 21.51
CA THR A 196 -0.25 -1.23 20.64
C THR A 196 0.29 -2.50 21.30
N CYS A 197 0.59 -2.48 22.60
CA CYS A 197 1.01 -3.65 23.37
C CYS A 197 -0.09 -4.73 23.45
N ILE A 198 -1.35 -4.33 23.71
CA ILE A 198 -2.48 -5.26 23.75
C ILE A 198 -2.67 -5.96 22.41
N ILE A 199 -2.69 -5.21 21.31
CA ILE A 199 -2.84 -5.77 19.96
C ILE A 199 -1.68 -6.69 19.60
N SER A 200 -0.46 -6.30 19.95
CA SER A 200 0.75 -7.11 19.73
C SER A 200 0.70 -8.41 20.51
N ALA A 201 0.24 -8.36 21.77
CA ALA A 201 0.03 -9.53 22.61
C ALA A 201 -1.03 -10.47 22.01
N ILE A 202 -2.14 -9.94 21.49
CA ILE A 202 -3.18 -10.73 20.81
C ILE A 202 -2.60 -11.48 19.61
N TYR A 203 -1.85 -10.79 18.73
CA TYR A 203 -1.21 -11.42 17.57
C TYR A 203 -0.19 -12.50 17.99
N GLY A 204 0.68 -12.18 18.95
CA GLY A 204 1.69 -13.11 19.47
C GLY A 204 1.04 -14.36 20.11
N PHE A 205 0.05 -14.16 20.98
CA PHE A 205 -0.67 -15.25 21.65
C PHE A 205 -1.44 -16.13 20.67
N PHE A 206 -2.15 -15.52 19.70
CA PHE A 206 -2.84 -16.26 18.65
C PHE A 206 -1.88 -17.14 17.85
N CYS A 207 -0.76 -16.59 17.40
CA CYS A 207 0.24 -17.32 16.62
C CYS A 207 0.87 -18.43 17.46
N TYR A 208 1.28 -18.16 18.70
CA TYR A 208 1.89 -19.14 19.59
C TYR A 208 0.98 -20.36 19.86
N ARG A 209 -0.34 -20.11 20.00
CA ARG A 209 -1.34 -21.18 20.21
C ARG A 209 -1.66 -21.95 18.94
N ARG A 210 -1.71 -21.30 17.78
CA ARG A 210 -2.27 -21.85 16.54
C ARG A 210 -1.20 -22.36 15.56
N TYR A 211 -0.01 -21.78 15.60
CA TYR A 211 1.06 -22.05 14.64
C TYR A 211 2.34 -22.47 15.35
N GLU A 212 2.69 -23.75 15.29
CA GLU A 212 3.89 -24.30 15.95
C GLU A 212 5.17 -23.66 15.41
N GLU A 213 5.20 -23.31 14.15
CA GLU A 213 6.32 -22.64 13.49
C GLU A 213 6.59 -21.22 14.01
N SER A 214 5.62 -20.58 14.68
CA SER A 214 5.80 -19.25 15.27
C SER A 214 6.49 -19.26 16.64
N ARG A 215 6.75 -20.46 17.17
CA ARG A 215 7.53 -20.61 18.39
C ARG A 215 9.00 -20.43 18.08
N ILE A 216 9.59 -19.36 18.61
CA ILE A 216 10.98 -18.99 18.37
C ILE A 216 11.90 -20.10 18.87
N SER A 217 12.82 -20.52 18.02
CA SER A 217 13.92 -21.40 18.37
C SER A 217 15.23 -20.68 18.11
N LEU A 218 16.19 -20.78 19.02
CA LEU A 218 17.53 -20.23 18.83
C LEU A 218 18.25 -21.05 17.75
N TYR A 219 18.01 -20.67 16.51
CA TYR A 219 18.61 -21.31 15.35
C TYR A 219 19.24 -20.22 14.47
N TRP A 220 20.50 -20.41 14.09
CA TRP A 220 21.20 -19.49 13.22
C TRP A 220 21.68 -20.23 11.97
N ASP A 221 21.33 -19.66 10.80
CA ASP A 221 21.80 -20.11 9.49
C ASP A 221 22.26 -18.90 8.69
N LYS A 222 23.57 -18.80 8.47
CA LYS A 222 24.20 -17.69 7.74
C LYS A 222 23.71 -17.60 6.30
N ALA A 223 23.43 -18.73 5.63
CA ALA A 223 22.96 -18.74 4.25
C ALA A 223 21.52 -18.21 4.15
N LEU A 224 20.65 -18.65 5.06
CA LEU A 224 19.27 -18.16 5.14
C LEU A 224 19.22 -16.69 5.53
N PHE A 225 20.00 -16.25 6.53
CA PHE A 225 20.15 -14.85 6.91
C PHE A 225 20.57 -13.99 5.71
N LYS A 226 21.63 -14.38 4.98
CA LYS A 226 22.11 -13.67 3.79
C LYS A 226 21.01 -13.59 2.71
N SER A 227 20.24 -14.65 2.52
CA SER A 227 19.12 -14.68 1.57
C SER A 227 18.01 -13.70 1.95
N VAL A 228 17.60 -13.69 3.24
CA VAL A 228 16.57 -12.78 3.77
C VAL A 228 17.05 -11.33 3.70
N PHE A 229 18.27 -11.06 4.15
CA PHE A 229 18.84 -9.72 4.15
C PHE A 229 19.00 -9.15 2.73
N SER A 230 19.58 -9.93 1.81
CA SER A 230 19.73 -9.52 0.41
C SER A 230 18.39 -9.25 -0.26
N TYR A 231 17.39 -10.11 -0.02
CA TYR A 231 16.04 -9.92 -0.54
C TYR A 231 15.43 -8.62 0.01
N SER A 232 15.50 -8.41 1.32
CA SER A 232 14.94 -7.23 1.98
C SER A 232 15.61 -5.94 1.51
N SER A 233 16.95 -5.95 1.32
CA SER A 233 17.69 -4.79 0.82
C SER A 233 17.29 -4.38 -0.60
N TRP A 234 17.11 -5.35 -1.51
CA TRP A 234 16.64 -5.06 -2.87
C TRP A 234 15.18 -4.57 -2.90
N THR A 235 14.32 -5.15 -2.05
CA THR A 235 12.94 -4.68 -1.91
C THR A 235 12.89 -3.29 -1.31
N LEU A 236 13.78 -2.99 -0.36
CA LEU A 236 13.94 -1.66 0.22
C LEU A 236 14.34 -0.63 -0.84
N PHE A 237 15.32 -0.96 -1.69
CA PHE A 237 15.71 -0.12 -2.83
C PHE A 237 14.51 0.24 -3.71
N GLY A 238 13.69 -0.74 -4.09
CA GLY A 238 12.48 -0.51 -4.87
C GLY A 238 11.45 0.39 -4.16
N THR A 239 11.25 0.19 -2.85
CA THR A 239 10.35 1.05 -2.07
C THR A 239 10.89 2.47 -1.97
N MET A 240 12.19 2.63 -1.75
CA MET A 240 12.86 3.94 -1.74
C MET A 240 12.77 4.64 -3.10
N ALA A 241 12.91 3.90 -4.19
CA ALA A 241 12.75 4.45 -5.54
C ALA A 241 11.35 5.02 -5.77
N GLY A 242 10.30 4.32 -5.31
CA GLY A 242 8.92 4.81 -5.38
C GLY A 242 8.71 6.07 -4.53
N VAL A 243 9.20 6.08 -3.30
CA VAL A 243 9.11 7.25 -2.40
C VAL A 243 9.91 8.43 -2.97
N ALA A 244 11.13 8.19 -3.44
CA ALA A 244 11.97 9.22 -4.06
C ALA A 244 11.31 9.81 -5.30
N ASN A 245 10.69 8.99 -6.16
CA ASN A 245 9.95 9.49 -7.32
C ASN A 245 8.81 10.43 -6.92
N GLY A 246 7.95 10.03 -5.96
CA GLY A 246 6.84 10.86 -5.49
C GLY A 246 7.29 12.16 -4.81
N GLN A 247 8.17 12.08 -3.82
CA GLN A 247 8.64 13.24 -3.07
C GLN A 247 9.62 14.10 -3.88
N GLY A 248 10.46 13.48 -4.72
CA GLY A 248 11.38 14.17 -5.60
C GLY A 248 10.65 14.98 -6.67
N SER A 249 9.60 14.45 -7.28
CA SER A 249 8.74 15.19 -8.21
C SER A 249 8.07 16.38 -7.54
N ASN A 250 7.60 16.21 -6.30
CA ASN A 250 7.03 17.28 -5.48
C ASN A 250 8.04 18.41 -5.23
N LEU A 251 9.28 18.04 -4.87
CA LEU A 251 10.37 18.99 -4.66
C LEU A 251 10.74 19.73 -5.95
N LEU A 252 10.86 19.02 -7.07
CA LEU A 252 11.17 19.66 -8.38
C LEU A 252 10.09 20.65 -8.78
N LEU A 253 8.82 20.31 -8.62
CA LEU A 253 7.71 21.24 -8.90
C LEU A 253 7.77 22.49 -8.01
N ASN A 254 8.14 22.33 -6.75
CA ASN A 254 8.33 23.48 -5.85
C ASN A 254 9.47 24.40 -6.31
N VAL A 255 10.63 23.81 -6.67
CA VAL A 255 11.83 24.56 -7.07
C VAL A 255 11.62 25.33 -8.37
N PHE A 256 10.93 24.73 -9.37
CA PHE A 256 10.77 25.34 -10.69
C PHE A 256 9.51 26.20 -10.84
N PHE A 257 8.42 25.85 -10.15
CA PHE A 257 7.11 26.46 -10.35
C PHE A 257 6.48 27.03 -9.07
N GLY A 258 7.15 26.86 -7.93
CA GLY A 258 6.74 27.44 -6.65
C GLY A 258 5.69 26.65 -5.87
N PRO A 259 5.24 27.20 -4.72
CA PRO A 259 4.44 26.48 -3.74
C PRO A 259 3.02 26.17 -4.18
N VAL A 260 2.43 26.93 -5.09
CA VAL A 260 1.04 26.73 -5.56
C VAL A 260 0.90 25.42 -6.33
N LEU A 261 1.81 25.15 -7.28
CA LEU A 261 1.83 23.92 -8.04
C LEU A 261 2.28 22.72 -7.20
N ASN A 262 3.18 22.94 -6.24
CA ASN A 262 3.55 21.96 -5.25
C ASN A 262 2.34 21.51 -4.42
N ALA A 263 1.48 22.44 -3.99
CA ALA A 263 0.24 22.12 -3.28
C ALA A 263 -0.74 21.32 -4.15
N ALA A 264 -0.91 21.71 -5.44
CA ALA A 264 -1.74 20.97 -6.38
C ALA A 264 -1.28 19.51 -6.58
N TYR A 265 0.03 19.31 -6.74
CA TYR A 265 0.62 17.97 -6.82
C TYR A 265 0.44 17.16 -5.53
N SER A 266 0.61 17.80 -4.37
CA SER A 266 0.43 17.14 -3.07
C SER A 266 -1.00 16.63 -2.87
N ILE A 267 -2.01 17.37 -3.31
CA ILE A 267 -3.42 16.96 -3.30
C ILE A 267 -3.64 15.76 -4.21
N ALA A 268 -3.13 15.80 -5.44
CA ALA A 268 -3.21 14.68 -6.38
C ALA A 268 -2.52 13.42 -5.80
N TYR A 269 -1.37 13.59 -5.15
CA TYR A 269 -0.65 12.49 -4.51
C TYR A 269 -1.40 11.87 -3.32
N GLN A 270 -2.18 12.66 -2.56
CA GLN A 270 -3.07 12.13 -1.53
C GLN A 270 -4.16 11.22 -2.13
N VAL A 271 -4.75 11.62 -3.26
CA VAL A 271 -5.70 10.77 -3.99
C VAL A 271 -5.04 9.46 -4.41
N SER A 272 -3.82 9.51 -4.97
CA SER A 272 -3.03 8.32 -5.30
C SER A 272 -2.86 7.37 -4.11
N THR A 273 -2.57 7.90 -2.93
CA THR A 273 -2.37 7.10 -1.70
C THR A 273 -3.62 6.29 -1.35
N VAL A 274 -4.80 6.92 -1.44
CA VAL A 274 -6.09 6.24 -1.19
C VAL A 274 -6.33 5.13 -2.23
N ILE A 275 -6.14 5.42 -3.51
CA ILE A 275 -6.32 4.44 -4.60
C ILE A 275 -5.36 3.25 -4.44
N GLN A 276 -4.10 3.50 -4.07
CA GLN A 276 -3.12 2.45 -3.84
C GLN A 276 -3.46 1.55 -2.64
N GLN A 277 -4.15 2.06 -1.62
CA GLN A 277 -4.65 1.23 -0.51
C GLN A 277 -5.70 0.21 -0.99
N PHE A 278 -6.59 0.58 -1.92
CA PHE A 278 -7.52 -0.38 -2.51
C PHE A 278 -6.79 -1.51 -3.25
N SER A 279 -5.84 -1.16 -4.11
CA SER A 279 -4.99 -2.13 -4.81
C SER A 279 -4.22 -3.01 -3.82
N GLY A 280 -3.62 -2.41 -2.80
CA GLY A 280 -2.84 -3.11 -1.78
C GLY A 280 -3.62 -4.17 -1.03
N ASN A 281 -4.87 -3.91 -0.64
CA ASN A 281 -5.73 -4.88 0.03
C ASN A 281 -6.07 -6.08 -0.86
N PHE A 282 -6.35 -5.85 -2.15
CA PHE A 282 -6.56 -6.93 -3.10
C PHE A 282 -5.31 -7.83 -3.22
N PHE A 283 -4.14 -7.20 -3.42
CA PHE A 283 -2.88 -7.96 -3.56
C PHE A 283 -2.44 -8.63 -2.26
N MET A 284 -2.83 -8.14 -1.09
CA MET A 284 -2.60 -8.82 0.18
C MET A 284 -3.28 -10.20 0.21
N ALA A 285 -4.48 -10.34 -0.37
CA ALA A 285 -5.20 -11.62 -0.46
C ALA A 285 -4.63 -12.56 -1.53
N ILE A 286 -4.17 -12.02 -2.66
CA ILE A 286 -3.69 -12.80 -3.82
C ILE A 286 -2.23 -13.25 -3.69
N ARG A 287 -1.39 -12.46 -3.00
CA ARG A 287 0.05 -12.72 -2.88
C ARG A 287 0.38 -14.10 -2.35
N PRO A 288 -0.19 -14.59 -1.20
CA PRO A 288 0.15 -15.90 -0.68
C PRO A 288 -0.20 -17.06 -1.62
N PRO A 289 -1.40 -17.15 -2.23
CA PRO A 289 -1.72 -18.19 -3.19
C PRO A 289 -0.78 -18.23 -4.40
N LEU A 290 -0.42 -17.06 -4.97
CA LEU A 290 0.52 -16.98 -6.09
C LEU A 290 1.91 -17.50 -5.72
N ILE A 291 2.42 -17.14 -4.53
CA ILE A 291 3.74 -17.59 -4.07
C ILE A 291 3.74 -19.09 -3.78
N LYS A 292 2.65 -19.60 -3.16
CA LYS A 292 2.51 -21.04 -2.85
C LYS A 292 2.46 -21.87 -4.12
N SER A 293 1.64 -21.50 -5.10
CA SER A 293 1.53 -22.24 -6.37
C SER A 293 2.86 -22.29 -7.13
N TYR A 294 3.64 -21.19 -7.09
CA TYR A 294 5.01 -21.19 -7.60
C TYR A 294 5.92 -22.17 -6.84
N ALA A 295 5.86 -22.18 -5.50
CA ALA A 295 6.67 -23.05 -4.65
C ALA A 295 6.33 -24.53 -4.80
N GLU A 296 5.06 -24.85 -5.05
CA GLU A 296 4.53 -26.19 -5.35
C GLU A 296 4.86 -26.66 -6.76
N LYS A 297 5.43 -25.78 -7.61
CA LYS A 297 5.68 -25.99 -9.05
C LYS A 297 4.39 -26.25 -9.85
N ASN A 298 3.24 -25.82 -9.33
CA ASN A 298 1.97 -25.87 -10.02
C ASN A 298 1.81 -24.62 -10.90
N TYR A 299 2.55 -24.60 -12.00
CA TYR A 299 2.64 -23.44 -12.89
C TYR A 299 1.33 -23.14 -13.64
N ASP A 300 0.54 -24.17 -13.95
CA ASP A 300 -0.75 -23.99 -14.64
C ASP A 300 -1.74 -23.24 -13.74
N TYR A 301 -1.89 -23.64 -12.48
CA TYR A 301 -2.72 -22.94 -11.52
C TYR A 301 -2.17 -21.53 -11.20
N MET A 302 -0.87 -21.39 -11.11
CA MET A 302 -0.20 -20.10 -10.92
C MET A 302 -0.54 -19.15 -12.07
N MET A 303 -0.49 -19.60 -13.34
CA MET A 303 -0.83 -18.78 -14.50
C MET A 303 -2.31 -18.43 -14.55
N GLN A 304 -3.20 -19.35 -14.17
CA GLN A 304 -4.63 -19.03 -14.00
C GLN A 304 -4.84 -17.91 -12.96
N LEU A 305 -4.17 -18.00 -11.80
CA LEU A 305 -4.22 -16.95 -10.77
C LEU A 305 -3.60 -15.64 -11.27
N PHE A 306 -2.54 -15.69 -12.05
CA PHE A 306 -1.90 -14.54 -12.65
C PHE A 306 -2.86 -13.77 -13.58
N TYR A 307 -3.49 -14.44 -14.54
CA TYR A 307 -4.46 -13.81 -15.45
C TYR A 307 -5.69 -13.31 -14.70
N LEU A 308 -6.20 -14.11 -13.75
CA LEU A 308 -7.32 -13.72 -12.92
C LEU A 308 -7.02 -12.45 -12.12
N SER A 309 -5.86 -12.42 -11.43
CA SER A 309 -5.46 -11.28 -10.61
C SER A 309 -5.18 -10.03 -11.45
N SER A 310 -4.60 -10.19 -12.64
CA SER A 310 -4.37 -9.07 -13.57
C SER A 310 -5.69 -8.42 -14.01
N ARG A 311 -6.68 -9.24 -14.42
CA ARG A 311 -8.01 -8.76 -14.82
C ARG A 311 -8.74 -8.09 -13.67
N PHE A 312 -8.87 -8.78 -12.52
CA PHE A 312 -9.65 -8.28 -11.40
C PHE A 312 -9.03 -7.03 -10.77
N SER A 313 -7.70 -6.97 -10.62
CA SER A 313 -7.07 -5.78 -10.07
C SER A 313 -7.25 -4.56 -10.95
N PHE A 314 -7.13 -4.74 -12.27
CA PHE A 314 -7.36 -3.67 -13.23
C PHE A 314 -8.81 -3.21 -13.22
N LEU A 315 -9.79 -4.11 -13.38
CA LEU A 315 -11.21 -3.78 -13.44
C LEU A 315 -11.71 -3.15 -12.15
N LEU A 316 -11.26 -3.64 -11.00
CA LEU A 316 -11.64 -3.12 -9.69
C LEU A 316 -11.13 -1.69 -9.47
N LEU A 317 -9.86 -1.41 -9.83
CA LEU A 317 -9.33 -0.05 -9.77
C LEU A 317 -9.96 0.85 -10.81
N TYR A 318 -10.13 0.36 -12.02
CA TYR A 318 -10.73 1.11 -13.11
C TYR A 318 -12.18 1.51 -12.80
N ALA A 319 -12.95 0.64 -12.13
CA ALA A 319 -14.31 0.95 -11.68
C ALA A 319 -14.37 2.13 -10.70
N ILE A 320 -13.30 2.32 -9.90
CA ILE A 320 -13.18 3.46 -8.99
C ILE A 320 -12.64 4.68 -9.75
N ILE A 321 -11.64 4.48 -10.60
CA ILE A 321 -10.87 5.56 -11.24
C ILE A 321 -11.67 6.24 -12.36
N LEU A 322 -12.48 5.50 -13.13
CA LEU A 322 -13.24 6.09 -14.24
C LEU A 322 -14.17 7.22 -13.79
N PRO A 323 -15.10 7.03 -12.82
CA PRO A 323 -15.93 8.13 -12.35
C PRO A 323 -15.12 9.26 -11.68
N LEU A 324 -14.00 8.92 -11.00
CA LEU A 324 -13.13 9.92 -10.40
C LEU A 324 -12.44 10.80 -11.47
N ILE A 325 -12.00 10.26 -12.60
CA ILE A 325 -11.39 11.02 -13.68
C ILE A 325 -12.41 11.96 -14.34
N LEU A 326 -13.65 11.48 -14.55
CA LEU A 326 -14.68 12.25 -15.23
C LEU A 326 -15.25 13.37 -14.36
N GLU A 327 -15.35 13.15 -13.06
CA GLU A 327 -15.96 14.09 -12.10
C GLU A 327 -14.93 14.70 -11.13
N VAL A 328 -13.64 14.72 -11.50
CA VAL A 328 -12.56 15.15 -10.60
C VAL A 328 -12.75 16.58 -10.11
N GLU A 329 -13.23 17.48 -10.97
CA GLU A 329 -13.45 18.88 -10.60
C GLU A 329 -14.56 19.00 -9.55
N PHE A 330 -15.67 18.29 -9.73
CA PHE A 330 -16.76 18.25 -8.76
C PHE A 330 -16.30 17.70 -7.40
N ILE A 331 -15.54 16.61 -7.41
CA ILE A 331 -15.03 15.95 -6.20
C ILE A 331 -14.05 16.88 -5.46
N LEU A 332 -13.13 17.52 -6.18
CA LEU A 332 -12.19 18.47 -5.59
C LEU A 332 -12.90 19.70 -5.02
N LYS A 333 -13.92 20.22 -5.71
CA LYS A 333 -14.77 21.31 -5.19
C LYS A 333 -15.52 20.90 -3.91
N LEU A 334 -16.09 19.68 -3.89
CA LEU A 334 -16.80 19.18 -2.74
C LEU A 334 -15.85 18.97 -1.53
N TRP A 335 -14.62 18.54 -1.79
CA TRP A 335 -13.64 18.25 -0.74
C TRP A 335 -12.94 19.50 -0.23
N LEU A 336 -12.45 20.36 -1.12
CA LEU A 336 -11.59 21.52 -0.80
C LEU A 336 -12.33 22.87 -0.79
N GLY A 337 -13.54 22.91 -1.35
CA GLY A 337 -14.31 24.14 -1.54
C GLY A 337 -13.86 24.96 -2.77
N THR A 338 -12.57 25.06 -3.01
CA THR A 338 -11.98 25.76 -4.17
C THR A 338 -11.02 24.84 -4.90
N VAL A 339 -10.94 24.95 -6.23
CA VAL A 339 -10.04 24.16 -7.07
C VAL A 339 -9.03 25.12 -7.70
N GLY A 340 -7.76 24.89 -7.39
CA GLY A 340 -6.65 25.66 -7.95
C GLY A 340 -6.27 25.17 -9.35
N GLU A 341 -5.45 25.98 -9.99
CA GLU A 341 -4.84 25.66 -11.29
C GLU A 341 -4.05 24.34 -11.21
N TYR A 342 -4.08 23.55 -12.25
CA TYR A 342 -3.46 22.22 -12.37
C TYR A 342 -3.96 21.12 -11.41
N MET A 343 -4.77 21.40 -10.38
CA MET A 343 -5.25 20.37 -9.46
C MET A 343 -6.04 19.25 -10.18
N VAL A 344 -6.91 19.65 -11.13
CA VAL A 344 -7.71 18.73 -11.94
C VAL A 344 -6.79 17.86 -12.80
N LEU A 345 -5.92 18.49 -13.59
CA LEU A 345 -5.03 17.80 -14.52
C LEU A 345 -4.05 16.87 -13.78
N PHE A 346 -3.44 17.34 -12.70
CA PHE A 346 -2.54 16.48 -11.89
C PHE A 346 -3.26 15.30 -11.29
N THR A 347 -4.50 15.48 -10.80
CA THR A 347 -5.29 14.39 -10.25
C THR A 347 -5.67 13.37 -11.34
N GLN A 348 -6.06 13.82 -12.54
CA GLN A 348 -6.34 12.93 -13.66
C GLN A 348 -5.11 12.12 -14.08
N LEU A 349 -3.96 12.77 -14.25
CA LEU A 349 -2.71 12.11 -14.64
C LEU A 349 -2.25 11.10 -13.58
N ILE A 350 -2.37 11.44 -12.29
CA ILE A 350 -1.94 10.53 -11.22
C ILE A 350 -2.89 9.33 -11.07
N LEU A 351 -4.18 9.47 -11.39
CA LEU A 351 -5.13 8.35 -11.47
C LEU A 351 -4.77 7.40 -12.62
N VAL A 352 -4.37 7.92 -13.79
CA VAL A 352 -3.82 7.11 -14.90
C VAL A 352 -2.53 6.40 -14.46
N TYR A 353 -1.62 7.10 -13.79
CA TYR A 353 -0.41 6.50 -13.22
C TYR A 353 -0.73 5.32 -12.29
N CYS A 354 -1.74 5.44 -11.42
CA CYS A 354 -2.16 4.37 -10.52
C CYS A 354 -2.68 3.14 -11.27
N LEU A 355 -3.42 3.31 -12.38
CA LEU A 355 -3.86 2.20 -13.23
C LEU A 355 -2.69 1.43 -13.84
N VAL A 356 -1.73 2.15 -14.44
CA VAL A 356 -0.55 1.54 -15.04
C VAL A 356 0.29 0.82 -13.98
N LEU A 357 0.43 1.41 -12.79
CA LEU A 357 1.15 0.79 -11.67
C LEU A 357 0.53 -0.54 -11.25
N ALA A 358 -0.79 -0.62 -11.20
CA ALA A 358 -1.52 -1.82 -10.77
C ALA A 358 -1.31 -3.02 -11.70
N ILE A 359 -1.17 -2.79 -13.00
CA ILE A 359 -0.94 -3.84 -14.01
C ILE A 359 0.35 -4.63 -13.72
N GLY A 360 1.38 -3.97 -13.16
CA GLY A 360 2.67 -4.60 -12.86
C GLY A 360 2.69 -5.49 -11.62
N ASN A 361 1.72 -5.38 -10.71
CA ASN A 361 1.77 -6.05 -9.42
C ASN A 361 1.77 -7.58 -9.48
N PRO A 362 0.94 -8.28 -10.29
CA PRO A 362 0.97 -9.75 -10.37
C PRO A 362 2.33 -10.29 -10.84
N ILE A 363 2.95 -9.64 -11.83
CA ILE A 363 4.29 -9.97 -12.32
C ILE A 363 5.31 -9.82 -11.17
N THR A 364 5.24 -8.72 -10.44
CA THR A 364 6.13 -8.44 -9.29
C THR A 364 6.07 -9.57 -8.26
N ILE A 365 4.88 -10.05 -7.91
CA ILE A 365 4.69 -11.11 -6.91
C ILE A 365 5.36 -12.41 -7.35
N ILE A 366 5.21 -12.80 -8.62
CA ILE A 366 5.82 -14.03 -9.15
C ILE A 366 7.33 -13.89 -9.25
N MET A 367 7.84 -12.73 -9.70
CA MET A 367 9.28 -12.43 -9.72
C MET A 367 9.90 -12.51 -8.32
N GLN A 368 9.17 -12.03 -7.32
CA GLN A 368 9.56 -12.14 -5.91
C GLN A 368 9.56 -13.61 -5.44
N ALA A 369 8.57 -14.41 -5.83
CA ALA A 369 8.53 -15.86 -5.53
C ALA A 369 9.74 -16.58 -6.13
N ALA A 370 10.11 -16.24 -7.36
CA ALA A 370 11.23 -16.81 -8.11
C ALA A 370 12.62 -16.36 -7.60
N LYS A 371 12.72 -15.54 -6.55
CA LYS A 371 13.98 -14.97 -6.02
C LYS A 371 14.76 -14.08 -7.02
N LYS A 372 14.12 -13.61 -8.09
CA LYS A 372 14.74 -12.73 -9.10
C LYS A 372 14.60 -11.24 -8.76
N VAL A 373 14.59 -10.94 -7.46
CA VAL A 373 14.35 -9.60 -6.90
C VAL A 373 15.42 -8.60 -7.31
N LYS A 374 16.69 -9.04 -7.37
CA LYS A 374 17.82 -8.21 -7.80
C LYS A 374 17.63 -7.70 -9.23
N LEU A 375 17.28 -8.59 -10.17
CA LEU A 375 17.03 -8.21 -11.55
C LEU A 375 15.82 -7.26 -11.65
N TYR A 376 14.77 -7.56 -10.90
CA TYR A 376 13.54 -6.78 -10.90
C TYR A 376 13.77 -5.36 -10.35
N HIS A 377 14.16 -5.24 -9.10
CA HIS A 377 14.33 -3.92 -8.45
C HIS A 377 15.54 -3.17 -9.01
N GLY A 378 16.62 -3.88 -9.37
CA GLY A 378 17.82 -3.24 -9.92
C GLY A 378 17.61 -2.63 -11.31
N VAL A 379 16.77 -3.21 -12.15
CA VAL A 379 16.52 -2.68 -13.51
C VAL A 379 15.24 -1.85 -13.54
N VAL A 380 14.12 -2.44 -13.14
CA VAL A 380 12.80 -1.81 -13.28
C VAL A 380 12.67 -0.53 -12.45
N ASP A 381 13.06 -0.58 -11.18
CA ASP A 381 12.91 0.58 -10.31
C ASP A 381 13.95 1.67 -10.60
N SER A 382 15.10 1.30 -11.20
CA SER A 382 16.04 2.29 -11.73
C SER A 382 15.45 3.10 -12.89
N PHE A 383 14.64 2.48 -13.76
CA PHE A 383 13.91 3.23 -14.79
C PHE A 383 12.87 4.18 -14.19
N VAL A 384 12.20 3.78 -13.10
CA VAL A 384 11.29 4.69 -12.38
C VAL A 384 12.05 5.87 -11.78
N LEU A 385 13.26 5.67 -11.26
CA LEU A 385 14.11 6.76 -10.74
C LEU A 385 14.56 7.74 -11.81
N LEU A 386 14.70 7.31 -13.08
CA LEU A 386 15.04 8.20 -14.20
C LEU A 386 13.98 9.30 -14.42
N THR A 387 12.79 9.15 -13.88
CA THR A 387 11.77 10.21 -13.90
C THR A 387 12.32 11.52 -13.34
N LEU A 388 13.10 11.50 -12.24
CA LEU A 388 13.60 12.71 -11.59
C LEU A 388 14.59 13.50 -12.48
N PRO A 389 15.69 12.89 -12.97
CA PRO A 389 16.62 13.62 -13.83
C PRO A 389 15.99 14.06 -15.17
N LEU A 390 15.07 13.27 -15.72
CA LEU A 390 14.34 13.66 -16.92
C LEU A 390 13.39 14.83 -16.65
N SER A 391 12.63 14.80 -15.56
CA SER A 391 11.76 15.93 -15.18
C SER A 391 12.56 17.20 -14.95
N TYR A 392 13.72 17.10 -14.27
CA TYR A 392 14.63 18.24 -14.10
C TYR A 392 15.10 18.81 -15.44
N LEU A 393 15.50 17.95 -16.39
CA LEU A 393 15.93 18.36 -17.73
C LEU A 393 14.80 19.05 -18.49
N PHE A 394 13.59 18.47 -18.50
CA PHE A 394 12.43 19.03 -19.18
C PHE A 394 12.04 20.39 -18.60
N PHE A 395 12.05 20.56 -17.28
CA PHE A 395 11.79 21.84 -16.64
C PHE A 395 12.85 22.90 -17.00
N LYS A 396 14.12 22.52 -17.08
CA LYS A 396 15.18 23.41 -17.59
C LYS A 396 14.99 23.82 -19.05
N LEU A 397 14.38 22.96 -19.86
CA LEU A 397 14.07 23.24 -21.27
C LEU A 397 12.77 24.05 -21.44
N GLY A 398 12.11 24.44 -20.33
CA GLY A 398 10.89 25.26 -20.36
C GLY A 398 9.59 24.48 -20.59
N TYR A 399 9.59 23.17 -20.42
CA TYR A 399 8.35 22.38 -20.51
C TYR A 399 7.44 22.62 -19.30
N PRO A 400 6.10 22.48 -19.48
CA PRO A 400 5.11 22.77 -18.45
C PRO A 400 5.15 21.77 -17.30
N PRO A 401 4.55 22.08 -16.12
CA PRO A 401 4.68 21.31 -14.88
C PRO A 401 4.09 19.89 -14.96
N GLU A 402 3.07 19.65 -15.79
CA GLU A 402 2.48 18.32 -16.01
C GLU A 402 3.46 17.32 -16.67
N SER A 403 4.52 17.81 -17.30
CA SER A 403 5.53 16.96 -17.95
C SER A 403 6.14 15.94 -16.97
N THR A 404 6.28 16.26 -15.68
CA THR A 404 6.80 15.30 -14.68
C THR A 404 5.89 14.07 -14.51
N LEU A 405 4.55 14.25 -14.54
CA LEU A 405 3.61 13.13 -14.45
C LEU A 405 3.56 12.34 -15.76
N ILE A 406 3.64 13.00 -16.90
CA ILE A 406 3.69 12.36 -18.22
C ILE A 406 4.97 11.51 -18.32
N ILE A 407 6.13 12.05 -17.91
CA ILE A 407 7.39 11.31 -17.82
C ILE A 407 7.26 10.13 -16.88
N SER A 408 6.65 10.31 -15.69
CA SER A 408 6.43 9.22 -14.73
C SER A 408 5.60 8.07 -15.32
N ILE A 409 4.51 8.40 -16.03
CA ILE A 409 3.66 7.40 -16.72
C ILE A 409 4.48 6.70 -17.82
N SER A 410 5.21 7.46 -18.64
CA SER A 410 6.02 6.92 -19.74
C SER A 410 7.11 5.98 -19.22
N MET A 411 7.83 6.38 -18.18
CA MET A 411 8.85 5.52 -17.55
C MET A 411 8.25 4.26 -16.93
N LEU A 412 7.04 4.37 -16.37
CA LEU A 412 6.33 3.22 -15.80
C LEU A 412 5.87 2.23 -16.88
N VAL A 413 5.43 2.72 -18.05
CA VAL A 413 5.07 1.88 -19.21
C VAL A 413 6.30 1.17 -19.76
N ILE A 414 7.42 1.86 -19.91
CA ILE A 414 8.70 1.25 -20.32
C ILE A 414 9.15 0.20 -19.29
N ALA A 415 9.08 0.56 -17.99
CA ALA A 415 9.38 -0.36 -16.91
C ALA A 415 8.48 -1.61 -16.96
N HIS A 416 7.21 -1.46 -17.35
CA HIS A 416 6.28 -2.58 -17.50
C HIS A 416 6.65 -3.49 -18.67
N ALA A 417 7.07 -2.95 -19.81
CA ALA A 417 7.57 -3.74 -20.92
C ALA A 417 8.82 -4.56 -20.52
N ILE A 418 9.73 -3.95 -19.76
CA ILE A 418 10.91 -4.64 -19.20
C ILE A 418 10.49 -5.74 -18.22
N ARG A 419 9.47 -5.49 -17.38
CA ARG A 419 8.91 -6.52 -16.48
C ARG A 419 8.40 -7.73 -17.23
N ILE A 420 7.63 -7.53 -18.30
CA ILE A 420 7.10 -8.61 -19.13
C ILE A 420 8.26 -9.40 -19.77
N TRP A 421 9.26 -8.72 -20.32
CA TRP A 421 10.45 -9.37 -20.86
C TRP A 421 11.20 -10.19 -19.80
N ALA A 422 11.43 -9.64 -18.61
CA ALA A 422 12.10 -10.36 -17.53
C ALA A 422 11.26 -11.56 -17.02
N PHE A 423 9.94 -11.43 -16.98
CA PHE A 423 9.00 -12.48 -16.59
C PHE A 423 9.04 -13.67 -17.57
N SER A 424 9.09 -13.40 -18.88
CA SER A 424 9.17 -14.44 -19.91
C SER A 424 10.46 -15.30 -19.86
N LYS A 425 11.49 -14.81 -19.16
CA LYS A 425 12.75 -15.57 -18.93
C LYS A 425 12.69 -16.51 -17.70
N ILE A 426 11.63 -16.43 -16.91
CA ILE A 426 11.51 -17.13 -15.62
C ILE A 426 10.42 -18.19 -15.65
N VAL A 427 9.33 -17.89 -16.33
CA VAL A 427 8.15 -18.75 -16.45
C VAL A 427 7.84 -18.95 -17.92
N VAL A 428 7.30 -20.12 -18.27
CA VAL A 428 6.73 -20.33 -19.60
C VAL A 428 5.57 -19.35 -19.78
N PHE A 429 5.79 -18.34 -20.61
CA PHE A 429 4.90 -17.20 -20.78
C PHE A 429 4.70 -16.89 -22.25
N SER A 430 3.45 -16.83 -22.66
CA SER A 430 3.05 -16.45 -24.01
C SER A 430 2.57 -14.99 -24.01
N LEU A 431 3.31 -14.11 -24.69
CA LEU A 431 2.90 -12.71 -24.86
C LEU A 431 1.55 -12.63 -25.61
N LYS A 432 1.32 -13.52 -26.58
CA LYS A 432 0.04 -13.59 -27.31
C LYS A 432 -1.12 -13.87 -26.35
N GLU A 433 -0.98 -14.85 -25.47
CA GLU A 433 -1.99 -15.17 -24.48
C GLU A 433 -2.22 -14.01 -23.49
N TYR A 434 -1.15 -13.36 -23.04
CA TYR A 434 -1.26 -12.17 -22.17
C TYR A 434 -2.05 -11.06 -22.86
N CYS A 435 -1.74 -10.77 -24.12
CA CYS A 435 -2.48 -9.78 -24.89
C CYS A 435 -3.93 -10.18 -25.08
N MET A 436 -4.22 -11.42 -25.45
CA MET A 436 -5.59 -11.88 -25.68
C MET A 436 -6.39 -12.03 -24.38
N GLN A 437 -5.80 -12.54 -23.31
CA GLN A 437 -6.51 -12.81 -22.09
C GLN A 437 -6.65 -11.60 -21.17
N PHE A 438 -5.79 -10.58 -21.28
CA PHE A 438 -5.81 -9.42 -20.39
C PHE A 438 -5.85 -8.09 -21.15
N VAL A 439 -4.87 -7.82 -22.03
CA VAL A 439 -4.68 -6.46 -22.59
C VAL A 439 -5.84 -6.09 -23.52
N PHE A 440 -6.18 -6.94 -24.47
CA PHE A 440 -7.26 -6.68 -25.41
C PHE A 440 -8.62 -6.53 -24.72
N PRO A 441 -9.06 -7.46 -23.84
CA PRO A 441 -10.29 -7.27 -23.05
C PRO A 441 -10.31 -5.99 -22.23
N ALA A 442 -9.18 -5.64 -21.59
CA ALA A 442 -9.08 -4.42 -20.81
C ALA A 442 -9.27 -3.16 -21.67
N ILE A 443 -8.64 -3.11 -22.85
CA ILE A 443 -8.78 -1.99 -23.80
C ILE A 443 -10.23 -1.86 -24.26
N VAL A 444 -10.88 -2.96 -24.63
CA VAL A 444 -12.29 -2.96 -25.09
C VAL A 444 -13.22 -2.45 -23.97
N VAL A 445 -13.03 -2.93 -22.72
CA VAL A 445 -13.81 -2.45 -21.57
C VAL A 445 -13.59 -0.95 -21.37
N VAL A 446 -12.34 -0.48 -21.44
CA VAL A 446 -12.02 0.94 -21.26
C VAL A 446 -12.72 1.78 -22.33
N ILE A 447 -12.58 1.44 -23.60
CA ILE A 447 -13.16 2.23 -24.71
C ILE A 447 -14.69 2.30 -24.58
N LEU A 448 -15.35 1.15 -24.42
CA LEU A 448 -16.80 1.08 -24.35
C LEU A 448 -17.37 1.79 -23.11
N SER A 449 -16.74 1.60 -21.96
CA SER A 449 -17.21 2.23 -20.71
C SER A 449 -16.95 3.74 -20.69
N VAL A 450 -15.81 4.22 -21.22
CA VAL A 450 -15.54 5.66 -21.34
C VAL A 450 -16.58 6.31 -22.26
N ILE A 451 -16.80 5.76 -23.47
CA ILE A 451 -17.76 6.31 -24.43
C ILE A 451 -19.17 6.35 -23.84
N SER A 452 -19.63 5.22 -23.27
CA SER A 452 -20.99 5.15 -22.68
C SER A 452 -21.15 6.09 -21.49
N THR A 453 -20.16 6.20 -20.61
CA THR A 453 -20.23 7.06 -19.43
C THR A 453 -20.14 8.53 -19.81
N MET A 454 -19.26 8.93 -20.73
CA MET A 454 -19.18 10.31 -21.25
C MET A 454 -20.47 10.73 -21.97
N PHE A 455 -21.07 9.83 -22.74
CA PHE A 455 -22.37 10.09 -23.36
C PHE A 455 -23.45 10.35 -22.30
N ILE A 456 -23.53 9.53 -21.27
CA ILE A 456 -24.49 9.71 -20.16
C ILE A 456 -24.18 11.02 -19.40
N GLN A 457 -22.90 11.31 -19.12
CA GLN A 457 -22.46 12.55 -18.47
C GLN A 457 -22.94 13.79 -19.23
N SER A 458 -22.89 13.78 -20.57
CA SER A 458 -23.30 14.92 -21.39
C SER A 458 -24.81 15.23 -21.34
N LEU A 459 -25.62 14.29 -20.88
CA LEU A 459 -27.10 14.47 -20.77
C LEU A 459 -27.53 15.18 -19.47
N PHE A 460 -26.63 15.33 -18.51
CA PHE A 460 -26.93 15.90 -17.19
C PHE A 460 -26.09 17.14 -16.93
N LYS A 461 -26.66 18.10 -16.16
CA LYS A 461 -25.96 19.30 -15.73
C LYS A 461 -25.09 19.00 -14.50
N ASN A 462 -23.96 19.70 -14.35
CA ASN A 462 -23.02 19.57 -13.24
C ASN A 462 -23.70 19.58 -11.86
N GLY A 463 -23.35 18.63 -11.00
CA GLY A 463 -23.85 18.54 -9.63
C GLY A 463 -23.83 17.13 -9.05
N LEU A 464 -24.34 17.01 -7.84
CA LEU A 464 -24.39 15.71 -7.11
C LEU A 464 -25.14 14.62 -7.89
N ILE A 465 -26.22 14.99 -8.60
CA ILE A 465 -27.03 14.04 -9.39
C ILE A 465 -26.19 13.50 -10.54
N GLN A 466 -25.50 14.36 -11.29
CA GLN A 466 -24.60 13.91 -12.35
C GLN A 466 -23.53 12.97 -11.82
N PHE A 467 -22.86 13.34 -10.71
CA PHE A 467 -21.84 12.48 -10.08
C PHE A 467 -22.38 11.08 -9.76
N VAL A 468 -23.55 10.99 -9.13
CA VAL A 468 -24.17 9.69 -8.79
C VAL A 468 -24.49 8.89 -10.06
N ILE A 469 -25.03 9.53 -11.09
CA ILE A 469 -25.36 8.88 -12.36
C ILE A 469 -24.09 8.40 -13.07
N VAL A 470 -23.04 9.20 -13.10
CA VAL A 470 -21.73 8.83 -13.67
C VAL A 470 -21.13 7.64 -12.90
N CYS A 471 -21.21 7.62 -11.57
CA CYS A 471 -20.78 6.47 -10.78
C CYS A 471 -21.58 5.19 -11.11
N LEU A 472 -22.90 5.28 -11.18
CA LEU A 472 -23.74 4.13 -11.46
C LEU A 472 -23.56 3.64 -12.90
N SER A 473 -23.51 4.54 -13.88
CA SER A 473 -23.34 4.18 -15.30
C SER A 473 -21.96 3.59 -15.57
N SER A 474 -20.89 4.11 -14.94
CA SER A 474 -19.56 3.53 -15.06
C SER A 474 -19.49 2.11 -14.48
N LEU A 475 -20.06 1.89 -13.29
CA LEU A 475 -20.11 0.55 -12.68
C LEU A 475 -20.91 -0.44 -13.50
N LEU A 476 -22.08 -0.02 -13.99
CA LEU A 476 -22.92 -0.86 -14.87
C LEU A 476 -22.23 -1.14 -16.21
N GLY A 477 -21.66 -0.12 -16.85
CA GLY A 477 -20.93 -0.28 -18.12
C GLY A 477 -19.76 -1.23 -18.00
N ILE A 478 -18.92 -1.06 -16.97
CA ILE A 478 -17.78 -1.95 -16.70
C ILE A 478 -18.26 -3.36 -16.38
N GLY A 479 -19.32 -3.52 -15.56
CA GLY A 479 -19.89 -4.81 -15.19
C GLY A 479 -20.43 -5.56 -16.40
N LEU A 480 -21.25 -4.92 -17.23
CA LEU A 480 -21.82 -5.51 -18.45
C LEU A 480 -20.73 -5.88 -19.47
N CYS A 481 -19.81 -4.95 -19.78
CA CYS A 481 -18.70 -5.23 -20.70
C CYS A 481 -17.84 -6.39 -20.21
N SER A 482 -17.52 -6.43 -18.91
CA SER A 482 -16.72 -7.52 -18.33
C SER A 482 -17.46 -8.86 -18.39
N TYR A 483 -18.75 -8.88 -18.15
CA TYR A 483 -19.59 -10.09 -18.23
C TYR A 483 -19.64 -10.65 -19.65
N TYR A 484 -19.93 -9.80 -20.65
CA TYR A 484 -19.97 -10.22 -22.06
C TYR A 484 -18.59 -10.70 -22.55
N ILE A 485 -17.52 -10.01 -22.20
CA ILE A 485 -16.17 -10.42 -22.58
C ILE A 485 -15.78 -11.73 -21.89
N CYS A 486 -16.13 -11.93 -20.61
CA CYS A 486 -15.91 -13.21 -19.94
C CYS A 486 -16.70 -14.35 -20.58
N LEU A 487 -17.95 -14.14 -21.01
CA LEU A 487 -18.76 -15.14 -21.70
C LEU A 487 -18.17 -15.55 -23.04
N LEU A 488 -17.76 -14.58 -23.86
CA LEU A 488 -17.12 -14.85 -25.17
C LEU A 488 -15.85 -15.70 -25.03
N TYR A 489 -15.04 -15.47 -23.98
CA TYR A 489 -13.81 -16.25 -23.76
C TYR A 489 -14.03 -17.59 -23.05
N THR A 490 -15.17 -17.83 -22.42
CA THR A 490 -15.50 -19.14 -21.84
C THR A 490 -16.18 -20.08 -22.84
N SER A 491 -16.85 -19.56 -23.86
CA SER A 491 -17.41 -20.37 -24.94
C SER A 491 -16.34 -20.90 -25.89
N ASP A 492 -15.30 -20.09 -26.22
CA ASP A 492 -14.16 -20.52 -27.06
C ASP A 492 -13.19 -21.48 -26.37
N ALA A 493 -13.32 -21.70 -25.06
CA ALA A 493 -12.53 -22.69 -24.32
C ALA A 493 -13.28 -24.02 -24.10
N ALA A 494 -14.53 -24.11 -24.58
CA ALA A 494 -15.38 -25.31 -24.49
C ALA A 494 -15.49 -26.05 -25.82
N ASP A 495 -15.01 -25.45 -26.93
CA ASP A 495 -14.79 -26.08 -28.24
C ASP A 495 -13.28 -26.37 -28.43
#